data_4b5e8259b86ae674647a7712b8f05592
#
_entry.id   4b5e8259b86ae674647a7712b8f05592
#
_cell.length_a   1.000
_cell.length_b   1.000
_cell.length_c   1.000
_cell.angle_alpha   90.00
_cell.angle_beta   90.00
_cell.angle_gamma   90.00
#
_symmetry.space_group_name_H-M   'P 1'
#
loop_
_entity.id
_entity.type
_entity.pdbx_description
1 polymer ?
#
loop_
_entity_poly.entity_id
_entity_poly.type
_entity_poly.pdbx_seq_one_letter_code
_entity_poly.pdbx_strand_id
1 'polypeptide(L)'
;MFQDTNDKGAHFDAWEWENKFQLTETGKYAVDAGFIVEIEKPNDLQGGYQVLIGPLLQKDLGKVQLNANFLLTQIFGSHSSQRSEYSYQWQAKYRWQPKLEFGFQGFGDLGSWNHWEAIDQPSPQNRMGPAVFGKFALGGRQAIRYNAGFLFIKSNNAPSQNIRAQIEYEF
;
A
#
# COMPACT_ATOMS: atom_id res chain seq x y z
N MET A 1 10.95 -3.24 -9.09
CA MET A 1 10.65 -1.80 -9.27
C MET A 1 11.78 -1.15 -10.05
N PHE A 2 11.51 -0.26 -11.02
CA PHE A 2 12.53 0.48 -11.74
C PHE A 2 12.40 1.96 -11.39
N GLN A 3 13.50 2.57 -10.99
CA GLN A 3 13.59 4.02 -10.81
C GLN A 3 14.45 4.63 -11.92
N ASP A 4 13.95 5.69 -12.53
CA ASP A 4 14.71 6.52 -13.46
C ASP A 4 15.14 7.79 -12.70
N THR A 5 16.42 7.87 -12.38
CA THR A 5 17.02 9.08 -11.84
C THR A 5 17.88 9.69 -12.94
N ASN A 6 17.72 10.98 -13.21
CA ASN A 6 18.32 11.74 -14.32
C ASN A 6 19.83 11.59 -14.54
N ASP A 7 20.56 10.81 -13.75
CA ASP A 7 22.00 10.62 -13.86
C ASP A 7 22.49 9.16 -13.97
N LYS A 8 21.59 8.19 -13.84
CA LYS A 8 21.99 6.76 -13.95
C LYS A 8 20.84 6.03 -14.59
N GLY A 9 20.96 5.61 -15.83
CA GLY A 9 19.91 4.89 -16.58
C GLY A 9 19.12 3.86 -15.78
N ALA A 10 18.03 3.34 -16.32
CA ALA A 10 17.16 2.40 -15.64
C ALA A 10 17.95 1.24 -15.04
N HIS A 11 17.80 0.99 -13.75
CA HIS A 11 18.45 -0.11 -13.04
C HIS A 11 17.41 -0.92 -12.25
N PHE A 12 17.76 -2.16 -11.94
CA PHE A 12 16.94 -3.05 -11.15
C PHE A 12 17.12 -2.72 -9.66
N ASP A 13 16.05 -2.28 -9.00
CA ASP A 13 16.10 -1.84 -7.60
C ASP A 13 15.94 -2.96 -6.59
N ALA A 14 14.95 -3.82 -6.79
CA ALA A 14 14.61 -4.86 -5.84
C ALA A 14 13.89 -6.03 -6.51
N TRP A 15 14.04 -7.20 -5.93
CA TRP A 15 13.17 -8.34 -6.17
C TRP A 15 12.11 -8.38 -5.05
N GLU A 16 10.85 -8.54 -5.45
CA GLU A 16 9.69 -8.59 -4.56
C GLU A 16 8.85 -9.82 -4.88
N TRP A 17 8.44 -10.53 -3.84
CA TRP A 17 7.48 -11.61 -3.91
C TRP A 17 6.34 -11.33 -2.94
N GLU A 18 5.12 -11.20 -3.46
CA GLU A 18 3.92 -10.89 -2.70
C GLU A 18 2.89 -12.02 -2.84
N ASN A 19 2.26 -12.38 -1.73
CA ASN A 19 1.09 -13.27 -1.70
C ASN A 19 0.01 -12.69 -0.79
N LYS A 20 -1.22 -12.72 -1.30
CA LYS A 20 -2.42 -12.33 -0.55
C LYS A 20 -3.32 -13.54 -0.37
N PHE A 21 -3.67 -13.82 0.87
CA PHE A 21 -4.54 -14.92 1.25
C PHE A 21 -5.91 -14.37 1.65
N GLN A 22 -6.97 -14.84 1.02
CA GLN A 22 -8.34 -14.56 1.45
C GLN A 22 -8.69 -15.52 2.58
N LEU A 23 -9.06 -14.99 3.76
CA LEU A 23 -9.40 -15.77 4.94
C LEU A 23 -10.90 -15.97 5.09
N THR A 24 -11.71 -15.05 4.56
CA THR A 24 -13.18 -15.13 4.61
C THR A 24 -13.78 -15.08 3.21
N GLU A 25 -14.93 -15.71 3.03
CA GLU A 25 -15.71 -15.55 1.81
C GLU A 25 -16.25 -14.11 1.72
N THR A 26 -16.05 -13.47 0.57
CA THR A 26 -16.44 -12.07 0.34
C THR A 26 -17.94 -11.86 0.59
N GLY A 27 -18.26 -10.90 1.45
CA GLY A 27 -19.63 -10.49 1.76
C GLY A 27 -20.39 -11.44 2.68
N LYS A 28 -19.79 -12.52 3.15
CA LYS A 28 -20.45 -13.49 4.06
C LYS A 28 -20.42 -13.01 5.52
N TYR A 29 -19.43 -12.24 5.89
CA TYR A 29 -19.23 -11.78 7.26
C TYR A 29 -19.38 -10.26 7.35
N ALA A 30 -19.46 -9.75 8.58
CA ALA A 30 -19.55 -8.33 8.84
C ALA A 30 -18.35 -7.53 8.27
N VAL A 31 -17.18 -8.16 8.21
CA VAL A 31 -15.95 -7.67 7.60
C VAL A 31 -15.30 -8.82 6.87
N ASP A 32 -14.88 -8.60 5.64
CA ASP A 32 -14.06 -9.54 4.90
C ASP A 32 -12.61 -9.38 5.36
N ALA A 33 -11.94 -10.52 5.59
CA ALA A 33 -10.58 -10.57 6.10
C ALA A 33 -9.67 -11.33 5.14
N GLY A 34 -8.47 -10.83 4.98
CA GLY A 34 -7.36 -11.46 4.30
C GLY A 34 -6.05 -11.25 5.05
N PHE A 35 -4.99 -11.77 4.50
CA PHE A 35 -3.64 -11.65 5.05
C PHE A 35 -2.64 -11.50 3.91
N ILE A 36 -1.64 -10.63 4.08
CA ILE A 36 -0.55 -10.43 3.12
C ILE A 36 0.77 -10.92 3.72
N VAL A 37 1.58 -11.52 2.86
CA VAL A 37 2.99 -11.80 3.08
C VAL A 37 3.76 -11.31 1.87
N GLU A 38 4.76 -10.47 2.10
CA GLU A 38 5.65 -9.94 1.07
C GLU A 38 7.09 -10.12 1.53
N ILE A 39 7.95 -10.50 0.61
CA ILE A 39 9.39 -10.59 0.82
C ILE A 39 10.05 -9.73 -0.24
N GLU A 40 10.76 -8.71 0.18
CA GLU A 40 11.53 -7.83 -0.70
C GLU A 40 13.02 -8.02 -0.44
N LYS A 41 13.79 -8.15 -1.53
CA LYS A 41 15.23 -8.14 -1.51
C LYS A 41 15.76 -7.02 -2.39
N PRO A 42 16.22 -5.91 -1.80
CA PRO A 42 16.89 -4.84 -2.54
C PRO A 42 18.13 -5.37 -3.27
N ASN A 43 18.42 -4.78 -4.41
CA ASN A 43 19.62 -5.13 -5.19
C ASN A 43 20.93 -4.54 -4.61
N ASP A 44 20.83 -3.80 -3.51
CA ASP A 44 21.95 -3.34 -2.74
C ASP A 44 22.66 -4.54 -2.07
N LEU A 45 23.96 -4.71 -2.38
CA LEU A 45 24.78 -5.81 -1.86
C LEU A 45 24.99 -5.77 -0.33
N GLN A 46 24.70 -4.63 0.31
CA GLN A 46 24.74 -4.47 1.77
C GLN A 46 23.36 -4.58 2.43
N GLY A 47 22.29 -4.48 1.64
CA GLY A 47 20.93 -4.59 2.10
C GLY A 47 20.59 -6.04 2.44
N GLY A 48 19.99 -6.25 3.58
CA GLY A 48 19.36 -7.51 3.94
C GLY A 48 18.14 -7.80 3.07
N TYR A 49 17.14 -8.43 3.65
CA TYR A 49 15.82 -8.58 3.05
C TYR A 49 14.76 -8.02 4.02
N GLN A 50 13.61 -7.68 3.46
CA GLN A 50 12.47 -7.20 4.23
C GLN A 50 11.35 -8.23 4.13
N VAL A 51 10.65 -8.44 5.24
CA VAL A 51 9.45 -9.26 5.30
C VAL A 51 8.32 -8.37 5.79
N LEU A 52 7.28 -8.21 4.98
CA LEU A 52 6.08 -7.50 5.34
C LEU A 52 4.94 -8.52 5.51
N ILE A 53 4.24 -8.40 6.62
CA ILE A 53 3.07 -9.23 6.91
C ILE A 53 1.96 -8.37 7.50
N GLY A 54 0.70 -8.77 7.31
CA GLY A 54 -0.38 -8.10 8.00
C GLY A 54 -1.78 -8.46 7.56
N PRO A 55 -2.79 -8.14 8.38
CA PRO A 55 -4.19 -8.29 8.04
C PRO A 55 -4.65 -7.29 6.99
N LEU A 56 -5.49 -7.76 6.10
CA LEU A 56 -6.21 -6.99 5.10
C LEU A 56 -7.70 -7.06 5.44
N LEU A 57 -8.33 -5.93 5.65
CA LEU A 57 -9.74 -5.84 6.03
C LEU A 57 -10.53 -5.09 4.97
N GLN A 58 -11.70 -5.60 4.62
CA GLN A 58 -12.62 -4.96 3.69
C GLN A 58 -14.04 -4.98 4.24
N LYS A 59 -14.76 -3.88 4.05
CA LYS A 59 -16.17 -3.75 4.36
C LYS A 59 -16.91 -3.07 3.22
N ASP A 60 -17.95 -3.73 2.74
CA ASP A 60 -18.86 -3.16 1.75
C ASP A 60 -20.12 -2.61 2.43
N LEU A 61 -20.42 -1.35 2.18
CA LEU A 61 -21.59 -0.62 2.66
C LEU A 61 -22.38 -0.10 1.44
N GLY A 62 -23.12 -0.96 0.80
CA GLY A 62 -23.81 -0.63 -0.44
C GLY A 62 -22.82 -0.26 -1.56
N LYS A 63 -22.82 1.00 -1.99
CA LYS A 63 -21.89 1.49 -3.00
C LYS A 63 -20.53 1.96 -2.42
N VAL A 64 -20.40 2.03 -1.12
CA VAL A 64 -19.13 2.41 -0.47
C VAL A 64 -18.37 1.17 -0.09
N GLN A 65 -17.09 1.09 -0.50
CA GLN A 65 -16.15 0.08 -0.05
C GLN A 65 -15.07 0.73 0.81
N LEU A 66 -14.85 0.15 1.98
CA LEU A 66 -13.80 0.53 2.92
C LEU A 66 -12.76 -0.58 2.97
N ASN A 67 -11.50 -0.23 2.86
CA ASN A 67 -10.37 -1.14 3.06
C ASN A 67 -9.46 -0.57 4.14
N ALA A 68 -8.91 -1.44 5.00
CA ALA A 68 -7.92 -1.08 6.00
C ALA A 68 -6.90 -2.21 6.14
N ASN A 69 -5.63 -1.88 6.01
CA ASN A 69 -4.52 -2.81 6.13
C ASN A 69 -3.62 -2.33 7.26
N PHE A 70 -3.19 -3.24 8.11
CA PHE A 70 -2.20 -3.01 9.15
C PHE A 70 -1.01 -3.91 8.88
N LEU A 71 0.16 -3.32 8.69
CA LEU A 71 1.32 -3.99 8.16
C LEU A 71 2.48 -3.90 9.15
N LEU A 72 3.15 -5.01 9.33
CA LEU A 72 4.41 -5.11 10.06
C LEU A 72 5.52 -5.42 9.06
N THR A 73 6.49 -4.54 8.95
CA THR A 73 7.71 -4.74 8.17
C THR A 73 8.86 -5.07 9.10
N GLN A 74 9.49 -6.20 8.89
CA GLN A 74 10.69 -6.62 9.60
C GLN A 74 11.88 -6.60 8.64
N ILE A 75 12.93 -5.84 8.98
CA ILE A 75 14.15 -5.73 8.19
C ILE A 75 15.20 -6.64 8.79
N PHE A 76 15.82 -7.49 7.95
CA PHE A 76 16.89 -8.41 8.29
C PHE A 76 18.12 -8.06 7.46
N GLY A 77 19.26 -7.86 8.09
CA GLY A 77 20.51 -7.56 7.38
C GLY A 77 21.74 -7.70 8.26
N SER A 78 22.90 -7.85 7.64
CA SER A 78 24.16 -8.09 8.34
C SER A 78 24.69 -6.85 9.08
N HIS A 79 24.22 -5.64 8.74
CA HIS A 79 24.73 -4.36 9.25
C HIS A 79 23.66 -3.45 9.84
N SER A 80 22.39 -3.82 9.76
CA SER A 80 21.30 -3.08 10.40
C SER A 80 20.83 -3.81 11.66
N SER A 81 20.67 -3.07 12.76
CA SER A 81 19.89 -3.55 13.89
C SER A 81 18.52 -3.99 13.36
N GLN A 82 18.07 -5.18 13.74
CA GLN A 82 16.71 -5.66 13.41
C GLN A 82 15.71 -4.56 13.74
N ARG A 83 15.01 -4.05 12.72
CA ARG A 83 14.07 -2.98 12.86
C ARG A 83 12.69 -3.48 12.47
N SER A 84 11.75 -3.32 13.38
CA SER A 84 10.34 -3.61 13.12
C SER A 84 9.59 -2.31 12.97
N GLU A 85 8.90 -2.14 11.86
CA GLU A 85 8.14 -0.94 11.54
C GLU A 85 6.68 -1.30 11.30
N TYR A 86 5.76 -0.56 11.92
CA TYR A 86 4.34 -0.69 11.71
C TYR A 86 3.84 0.39 10.77
N SER A 87 3.04 -0.01 9.82
CA SER A 87 2.38 0.93 8.91
C SER A 87 0.91 0.59 8.72
N TYR A 88 0.18 1.54 8.20
CA TYR A 88 -1.22 1.35 7.85
C TYR A 88 -1.53 1.91 6.47
N GLN A 89 -2.52 1.32 5.84
CA GLN A 89 -3.09 1.79 4.59
C GLN A 89 -4.61 1.71 4.69
N TRP A 90 -5.30 2.71 4.18
CA TRP A 90 -6.74 2.68 4.09
C TRP A 90 -7.25 3.29 2.78
N GLN A 91 -8.41 2.83 2.36
CA GLN A 91 -9.14 3.36 1.23
C GLN A 91 -10.62 3.41 1.55
N ALA A 92 -11.28 4.48 1.13
CA ALA A 92 -12.73 4.61 1.12
C ALA A 92 -13.13 5.01 -0.29
N LYS A 93 -13.81 4.13 -1.02
CA LYS A 93 -14.17 4.38 -2.40
C LYS A 93 -15.67 4.22 -2.65
N TYR A 94 -16.22 5.09 -3.45
CA TYR A 94 -17.60 5.03 -3.94
C TYR A 94 -17.60 4.36 -5.31
N ARG A 95 -18.26 3.21 -5.39
CA ARG A 95 -18.40 2.39 -6.60
C ARG A 95 -19.49 2.97 -7.51
N TRP A 96 -19.13 3.99 -8.28
CA TRP A 96 -20.05 4.60 -9.23
C TRP A 96 -20.19 3.74 -10.47
N GLN A 97 -19.10 3.45 -11.14
CA GLN A 97 -19.02 2.57 -12.32
C GLN A 97 -17.74 1.73 -12.20
N PRO A 98 -17.73 0.48 -12.69
CA PRO A 98 -16.52 -0.37 -12.60
C PRO A 98 -15.27 0.25 -13.21
N LYS A 99 -15.45 1.07 -14.26
CA LYS A 99 -14.33 1.74 -14.94
C LYS A 99 -13.89 3.02 -14.24
N LEU A 100 -14.70 3.58 -13.34
CA LEU A 100 -14.40 4.82 -12.64
C LEU A 100 -15.09 4.86 -11.28
N GLU A 101 -14.30 4.79 -10.24
CA GLU A 101 -14.71 4.90 -8.84
C GLU A 101 -13.96 6.07 -8.22
N PHE A 102 -14.59 6.80 -7.33
CA PHE A 102 -14.00 7.95 -6.64
C PHE A 102 -13.82 7.64 -5.17
N GLY A 103 -12.81 8.22 -4.55
CA GLY A 103 -12.63 8.04 -3.13
C GLY A 103 -11.48 8.79 -2.53
N PHE A 104 -11.07 8.31 -1.39
CA PHE A 104 -9.92 8.78 -0.64
C PHE A 104 -9.05 7.60 -0.27
N GLN A 105 -7.78 7.85 -0.17
CA GLN A 105 -6.80 6.88 0.33
C GLN A 105 -5.81 7.55 1.28
N GLY A 106 -5.26 6.77 2.18
CA GLY A 106 -4.23 7.23 3.10
C GLY A 106 -3.25 6.13 3.46
N PHE A 107 -2.05 6.55 3.76
CA PHE A 107 -0.93 5.71 4.14
C PHE A 107 -0.19 6.38 5.29
N GLY A 108 0.36 5.61 6.18
CA GLY A 108 1.17 6.17 7.24
C GLY A 108 1.93 5.12 8.02
N ASP A 109 2.90 5.62 8.76
CA ASP A 109 3.70 4.83 9.66
C ASP A 109 3.22 5.07 11.10
N LEU A 110 3.20 3.99 11.87
CA LEU A 110 2.89 3.99 13.31
C LEU A 110 4.17 3.93 14.16
N GLY A 111 5.34 3.98 13.50
CA GLY A 111 6.62 3.89 14.17
C GLY A 111 7.08 2.47 14.47
N SER A 112 8.13 2.36 15.30
CA SER A 112 8.69 1.08 15.71
C SER A 112 7.95 0.51 16.94
N TRP A 113 8.07 -0.80 17.17
CA TRP A 113 7.42 -1.49 18.30
C TRP A 113 7.62 -0.80 19.66
N ASN A 114 8.75 -0.17 19.87
CA ASN A 114 9.08 0.46 21.15
C ASN A 114 8.66 1.94 21.26
N HIS A 115 8.24 2.55 20.15
CA HIS A 115 7.85 3.97 20.08
C HIS A 115 6.69 4.12 19.10
N TRP A 116 5.47 3.97 19.61
CA TRP A 116 4.27 4.28 18.84
C TRP A 116 4.17 5.79 18.65
N GLU A 117 4.28 6.23 17.42
CA GLU A 117 3.97 7.61 17.07
C GLU A 117 2.46 7.76 16.97
N ALA A 118 1.93 8.79 17.62
CA ALA A 118 0.50 9.08 17.51
C ALA A 118 0.15 9.40 16.03
N ILE A 119 -0.96 8.85 15.54
CA ILE A 119 -1.43 9.05 14.16
C ILE A 119 -1.66 10.53 13.82
N ASP A 120 -1.93 11.36 14.83
CA ASP A 120 -2.13 12.80 14.70
C ASP A 120 -0.82 13.59 14.67
N GLN A 121 0.32 12.98 14.98
CA GLN A 121 1.62 13.63 14.89
C GLN A 121 2.06 13.79 13.43
N PRO A 122 2.61 14.95 13.07
CA PRO A 122 3.11 15.16 11.72
C PRO A 122 4.33 14.26 11.47
N SER A 123 4.08 13.08 10.92
CA SER A 123 5.12 12.22 10.37
C SER A 123 5.27 12.52 8.88
N PRO A 124 6.49 12.61 8.35
CA PRO A 124 6.69 12.79 6.91
C PRO A 124 6.13 11.63 6.06
N GLN A 125 5.82 10.52 6.69
CA GLN A 125 5.25 9.34 6.03
C GLN A 125 3.72 9.34 6.01
N ASN A 126 3.05 10.13 6.86
CA ASN A 126 1.59 10.20 6.88
C ASN A 126 1.07 11.05 5.72
N ARG A 127 0.34 10.41 4.81
CA ARG A 127 -0.16 11.01 3.59
C ARG A 127 -1.57 10.52 3.29
N MET A 128 -2.44 11.43 2.88
CA MET A 128 -3.81 11.10 2.50
C MET A 128 -4.34 12.06 1.44
N GLY A 129 -5.33 11.64 0.69
CA GLY A 129 -5.96 12.51 -0.28
C GLY A 129 -6.97 11.83 -1.20
N PRO A 130 -7.58 12.61 -2.09
CA PRO A 130 -8.52 12.10 -3.08
C PRO A 130 -7.83 11.14 -4.06
N ALA A 131 -8.60 10.16 -4.51
CA ALA A 131 -8.13 9.17 -5.45
C ALA A 131 -9.25 8.72 -6.39
N VAL A 132 -8.85 8.26 -7.55
CA VAL A 132 -9.70 7.58 -8.53
C VAL A 132 -9.22 6.17 -8.72
N PHE A 133 -10.16 5.27 -8.95
CA PHE A 133 -9.90 3.85 -9.14
C PHE A 133 -10.71 3.34 -10.33
N GLY A 134 -10.30 2.25 -10.91
CA GLY A 134 -11.10 1.60 -11.94
C GLY A 134 -10.56 0.27 -12.37
N LYS A 135 -11.43 -0.46 -13.06
CA LYS A 135 -11.13 -1.78 -13.63
C LYS A 135 -11.66 -1.86 -15.06
N PHE A 136 -10.78 -2.19 -15.98
CA PHE A 136 -11.11 -2.52 -17.37
C PHE A 136 -11.03 -4.03 -17.56
N ALA A 137 -12.16 -4.69 -17.79
CA ALA A 137 -12.17 -6.09 -18.19
C ALA A 137 -11.73 -6.20 -19.65
N LEU A 138 -10.75 -7.08 -19.93
CA LEU A 138 -10.20 -7.32 -21.26
C LEU A 138 -10.80 -8.56 -21.92
N GLY A 139 -11.54 -9.36 -21.15
CA GLY A 139 -12.15 -10.62 -21.58
C GLY A 139 -11.63 -11.82 -20.79
N GLY A 140 -12.47 -12.84 -20.64
CA GLY A 140 -12.15 -13.98 -19.78
C GLY A 140 -11.92 -13.56 -18.33
N ARG A 141 -10.77 -13.93 -17.78
CA ARG A 141 -10.33 -13.53 -16.43
C ARG A 141 -9.42 -12.29 -16.42
N GLN A 142 -9.06 -11.79 -17.60
CA GLN A 142 -8.09 -10.71 -17.72
C GLN A 142 -8.70 -9.35 -17.45
N ALA A 143 -7.99 -8.53 -16.70
CA ALA A 143 -8.38 -7.16 -16.40
C ALA A 143 -7.17 -6.26 -16.12
N ILE A 144 -7.34 -4.98 -16.39
CA ILE A 144 -6.43 -3.93 -15.94
C ILE A 144 -7.12 -3.17 -14.81
N ARG A 145 -6.49 -3.12 -13.65
CA ARG A 145 -6.87 -2.23 -12.55
C ARG A 145 -5.95 -1.02 -12.54
N TYR A 146 -6.48 0.11 -12.18
CA TYR A 146 -5.70 1.32 -11.97
C TYR A 146 -6.16 2.06 -10.74
N ASN A 147 -5.25 2.77 -10.11
CA ASN A 147 -5.58 3.83 -9.18
C ASN A 147 -4.64 5.04 -9.40
N ALA A 148 -5.18 6.23 -9.17
CA ALA A 148 -4.39 7.45 -9.15
C ALA A 148 -4.89 8.35 -8.03
N GLY A 149 -3.97 8.92 -7.26
CA GLY A 149 -4.29 9.75 -6.10
C GLY A 149 -3.37 10.94 -5.99
N PHE A 150 -3.94 12.03 -5.49
CA PHE A 150 -3.22 13.23 -5.12
C PHE A 150 -3.16 13.30 -3.59
N LEU A 151 -1.97 13.10 -3.02
CA LEU A 151 -1.77 12.91 -1.60
C LEU A 151 -1.13 14.15 -0.97
N PHE A 152 -1.73 14.62 0.11
CA PHE A 152 -1.16 15.66 0.96
C PHE A 152 -0.36 14.99 2.07
N ILE A 153 0.86 15.47 2.28
CA ILE A 153 1.74 14.99 3.33
C ILE A 153 1.73 16.02 4.45
N LYS A 154 1.34 15.58 5.65
CA LYS A 154 1.42 16.43 6.83
C LYS A 154 2.85 16.35 7.37
N SER A 155 3.63 17.42 7.20
CA SER A 155 5.00 17.55 7.69
C SER A 155 5.15 18.79 8.55
N ASN A 156 6.04 18.73 9.54
CA ASN A 156 6.37 19.88 10.41
C ASN A 156 7.11 21.01 9.67
N ASN A 157 7.80 20.71 8.56
CA ASN A 157 8.70 21.65 7.89
C ASN A 157 8.07 22.38 6.71
N ALA A 158 7.16 21.75 6.00
CA ALA A 158 6.32 22.35 4.94
C ALA A 158 5.29 21.32 4.47
N PRO A 159 4.07 21.75 4.08
CA PRO A 159 3.14 20.87 3.40
C PRO A 159 3.75 20.44 2.06
N SER A 160 3.81 19.15 1.82
CA SER A 160 4.24 18.61 0.54
C SER A 160 3.13 17.79 -0.11
N GLN A 161 3.26 17.57 -1.40
CA GLN A 161 2.26 16.90 -2.22
C GLN A 161 2.93 15.76 -2.98
N ASN A 162 2.19 14.68 -3.18
CA ASN A 162 2.65 13.53 -3.93
C ASN A 162 1.54 13.04 -4.87
N ILE A 163 1.90 12.72 -6.09
CA ILE A 163 1.01 12.03 -7.03
C ILE A 163 1.40 10.55 -7.00
N ARG A 164 0.43 9.70 -6.71
CA ARG A 164 0.59 8.24 -6.79
C ARG A 164 -0.24 7.71 -7.94
N ALA A 165 0.36 6.86 -8.77
CA ALA A 165 -0.35 6.09 -9.79
C ALA A 165 0.10 4.64 -9.72
N GLN A 166 -0.84 3.71 -9.92
CA GLN A 166 -0.58 2.28 -9.95
C GLN A 166 -1.45 1.64 -11.04
N ILE A 167 -0.87 0.73 -11.77
CA ILE A 167 -1.54 -0.08 -12.79
C ILE A 167 -1.20 -1.53 -12.50
N GLU A 168 -2.22 -2.38 -12.42
CA GLU A 168 -2.09 -3.82 -12.19
C GLU A 168 -2.77 -4.57 -13.35
N TYR A 169 -2.12 -5.61 -13.83
CA TYR A 169 -2.70 -6.54 -14.79
C TYR A 169 -3.06 -7.85 -14.10
N GLU A 170 -4.32 -8.24 -14.20
CA GLU A 170 -4.84 -9.53 -13.71
C GLU A 170 -4.99 -10.50 -14.90
N PHE A 171 -4.60 -11.74 -14.74
CA PHE A 171 -4.69 -12.80 -15.76
C PHE A 171 -5.29 -14.10 -15.22
#